data_d681f4494e81c40285aa40dc97c9558d
#
_entry.id   d681f4494e81c40285aa40dc97c9558d
#
_cell.length_a   1.000
_cell.length_b   1.000
_cell.length_c   1.000
_cell.angle_alpha   90.00
_cell.angle_beta   90.00
_cell.angle_gamma   90.00
#
_symmetry.space_group_name_H-M   'P 1'
#
loop_
_entity.id
_entity.type
_entity.pdbx_description
1 polymer ?
#
loop_
_entity_poly.entity_id
_entity_poly.type
_entity_poly.pdbx_seq_one_letter_code
_entity_poly.pdbx_strand_id
1 'polypeptide(L)'
;MKFLMMGKKWRLFLIALALSCAQAGSALAQQIRVVATWPALADITRQIGKELVNVESLATGVEDAHGVPMKPSFIPRLNRADVLVLIGLDDELSWLPALLEVASNPKILSGQPGYIDSSVGIPVAEPPTRLDRAEGDLHPKGNPHYLLDPVYTKITAQNIAHGLSRSFPQHQAVFEKNLKVYIAELDGWIVKWEKMAVPLRGVKFVEYHQEWVYFANRFGLKRIGAVEVKPGIEPTPNHIVSLVQQIKQDKAQVILYGAQNPRVPQQISNETGIKALRLYSSSGGRPETDSYIKWIDYTLRTLVQAVSQS
;
A
#
# COMPACT_ATOMS: atom_id res chain seq x y z
N MET A 1 -29.85 67.32 -23.42
CA MET A 1 -29.36 66.28 -24.34
C MET A 1 -27.86 66.43 -24.50
N LYS A 2 -27.04 65.81 -23.61
CA LYS A 2 -25.58 65.72 -23.67
C LYS A 2 -25.17 64.35 -23.13
N PHE A 3 -25.28 63.35 -24.00
CA PHE A 3 -24.65 62.04 -23.84
C PHE A 3 -23.76 61.82 -25.08
N LEU A 4 -22.64 61.22 -24.89
CA LEU A 4 -21.64 60.73 -25.83
C LEU A 4 -20.46 61.64 -26.11
N MET A 5 -19.44 61.45 -25.31
CA MET A 5 -18.05 61.33 -25.82
C MET A 5 -17.18 60.72 -24.73
N MET A 6 -17.41 59.46 -24.40
CA MET A 6 -16.40 58.70 -23.72
C MET A 6 -15.31 58.37 -24.71
N GLY A 7 -14.17 59.05 -24.61
CA GLY A 7 -13.10 59.04 -25.59
C GLY A 7 -12.49 57.67 -25.83
N LYS A 8 -12.00 57.42 -27.05
CA LYS A 8 -11.29 56.21 -27.53
C LYS A 8 -10.26 55.69 -26.53
N LYS A 9 -9.65 56.54 -25.71
CA LYS A 9 -8.68 56.17 -24.67
C LYS A 9 -9.28 55.38 -23.51
N TRP A 10 -10.52 55.65 -23.11
CA TRP A 10 -11.21 54.88 -22.07
C TRP A 10 -11.67 53.51 -22.53
N ARG A 11 -12.05 53.34 -23.79
CA ARG A 11 -12.38 52.04 -24.40
C ARG A 11 -11.14 51.17 -24.51
N LEU A 12 -9.98 51.74 -24.85
CA LEU A 12 -8.70 51.01 -24.88
C LEU A 12 -8.24 50.59 -23.48
N PHE A 13 -8.48 51.43 -22.46
CA PHE A 13 -8.16 51.10 -21.07
C PHE A 13 -9.03 49.96 -20.50
N LEU A 14 -10.33 49.96 -20.82
CA LEU A 14 -11.24 48.87 -20.41
C LEU A 14 -10.95 47.55 -21.17
N ILE A 15 -10.54 47.62 -22.42
CA ILE A 15 -10.12 46.46 -23.20
C ILE A 15 -8.80 45.90 -22.68
N ALA A 16 -7.84 46.75 -22.32
CA ALA A 16 -6.58 46.33 -21.71
C ALA A 16 -6.77 45.74 -20.33
N LEU A 17 -7.71 46.24 -19.52
CA LEU A 17 -8.06 45.68 -18.20
C LEU A 17 -8.79 44.38 -18.33
N ALA A 18 -9.69 44.19 -19.32
CA ALA A 18 -10.37 42.93 -19.61
C ALA A 18 -9.42 41.86 -20.17
N LEU A 19 -8.42 42.25 -20.96
CA LEU A 19 -7.37 41.33 -21.45
C LEU A 19 -6.40 40.92 -20.35
N SER A 20 -6.08 41.79 -19.38
CA SER A 20 -5.26 41.40 -18.22
C SER A 20 -5.98 40.52 -17.23
N CYS A 21 -7.31 40.62 -17.10
CA CYS A 21 -8.12 39.68 -16.32
C CYS A 21 -8.33 38.31 -17.02
N ALA A 22 -8.28 38.28 -18.36
CA ALA A 22 -8.40 37.04 -19.14
C ALA A 22 -7.09 36.21 -19.15
N GLN A 23 -5.95 36.82 -18.83
CA GLN A 23 -4.67 36.07 -18.68
C GLN A 23 -4.43 35.51 -17.27
N ALA A 24 -5.35 35.74 -16.33
CA ALA A 24 -5.47 34.86 -15.15
C ALA A 24 -6.06 33.51 -15.53
N GLY A 25 -5.83 33.08 -16.80
CA GLY A 25 -6.04 31.74 -17.27
C GLY A 25 -5.23 30.80 -16.37
N SER A 26 -5.90 29.89 -15.75
CA SER A 26 -5.42 28.77 -14.97
C SER A 26 -4.07 28.31 -15.51
N ALA A 27 -2.98 28.81 -14.96
CA ALA A 27 -1.75 28.05 -14.95
C ALA A 27 -2.16 26.75 -14.26
N LEU A 28 -2.37 25.69 -15.01
CA LEU A 28 -2.55 24.34 -14.45
C LEU A 28 -1.33 24.18 -13.54
N ALA A 29 -1.56 24.35 -12.25
CA ALA A 29 -0.49 24.24 -11.29
C ALA A 29 0.13 22.86 -11.56
N GLN A 30 1.43 22.85 -11.84
CA GLN A 30 2.14 21.61 -12.15
C GLN A 30 1.90 20.66 -10.98
N GLN A 31 1.25 19.51 -11.26
CA GLN A 31 0.97 18.52 -10.24
C GLN A 31 2.27 18.01 -9.61
N ILE A 32 2.23 17.78 -8.33
CA ILE A 32 3.32 17.16 -7.58
C ILE A 32 3.48 15.72 -8.10
N ARG A 33 4.65 15.39 -8.59
CA ARG A 33 4.96 14.05 -9.10
C ARG A 33 5.34 13.15 -7.94
N VAL A 34 4.47 12.21 -7.62
CA VAL A 34 4.69 11.25 -6.55
C VAL A 34 4.93 9.87 -7.14
N VAL A 35 6.00 9.21 -6.67
CA VAL A 35 6.24 7.80 -6.91
C VAL A 35 5.99 7.07 -5.60
N ALA A 36 5.09 6.11 -5.62
CA ALA A 36 4.85 5.18 -4.52
C ALA A 36 5.48 3.82 -4.86
N THR A 37 6.01 3.11 -3.88
CA THR A 37 6.55 1.78 -4.11
C THR A 37 5.44 0.77 -4.41
N TRP A 38 4.28 0.91 -3.75
CA TRP A 38 3.17 -0.02 -3.84
C TRP A 38 1.85 0.66 -4.23
N PRO A 39 0.94 -0.09 -4.92
CA PRO A 39 -0.35 0.45 -5.36
C PRO A 39 -1.24 0.94 -4.22
N ALA A 40 -1.23 0.27 -3.06
CA ALA A 40 -1.98 0.71 -1.90
C ALA A 40 -1.54 2.09 -1.40
N LEU A 41 -0.22 2.35 -1.34
CA LEU A 41 0.33 3.66 -0.99
C LEU A 41 -0.01 4.71 -2.05
N ALA A 42 0.04 4.32 -3.34
CA ALA A 42 -0.35 5.21 -4.43
C ALA A 42 -1.81 5.63 -4.33
N ASP A 43 -2.71 4.70 -3.99
CA ASP A 43 -4.13 5.01 -3.79
C ASP A 43 -4.34 5.96 -2.60
N ILE A 44 -3.77 5.64 -1.43
CA ILE A 44 -3.86 6.49 -0.24
C ILE A 44 -3.32 7.90 -0.54
N THR A 45 -2.20 7.99 -1.26
CA THR A 45 -1.62 9.28 -1.66
C THR A 45 -2.55 10.07 -2.56
N ARG A 46 -3.24 9.42 -3.53
CA ARG A 46 -4.26 10.07 -4.37
C ARG A 46 -5.45 10.56 -3.54
N GLN A 47 -5.88 9.80 -2.53
CA GLN A 47 -6.98 10.22 -1.65
C GLN A 47 -6.63 11.49 -0.86
N ILE A 48 -5.38 11.67 -0.48
CA ILE A 48 -4.90 12.83 0.28
C ILE A 48 -4.56 14.00 -0.64
N GLY A 49 -3.86 13.73 -1.74
CA GLY A 49 -3.37 14.77 -2.64
C GLY A 49 -4.40 15.29 -3.65
N LYS A 50 -5.39 14.43 -4.02
CA LYS A 50 -6.40 14.71 -5.05
C LYS A 50 -5.78 15.30 -6.32
N GLU A 51 -6.29 16.43 -6.81
CA GLU A 51 -5.86 17.10 -8.05
C GLU A 51 -4.45 17.69 -7.96
N LEU A 52 -3.89 17.84 -6.77
CA LEU A 52 -2.56 18.41 -6.56
C LEU A 52 -1.43 17.42 -6.88
N VAL A 53 -1.72 16.13 -6.95
CA VAL A 53 -0.72 15.08 -7.14
C VAL A 53 -0.95 14.27 -8.41
N ASN A 54 0.15 13.91 -9.07
CA ASN A 54 0.19 12.85 -10.08
C ASN A 54 0.97 11.68 -9.48
N VAL A 55 0.29 10.56 -9.22
CA VAL A 55 0.85 9.44 -8.46
C VAL A 55 1.00 8.21 -9.34
N GLU A 56 2.21 7.69 -9.41
CA GLU A 56 2.54 6.43 -10.05
C GLU A 56 2.99 5.40 -9.00
N SER A 57 2.66 4.10 -9.22
CA SER A 57 3.21 3.00 -8.42
C SER A 57 4.32 2.30 -9.18
N LEU A 58 5.39 1.87 -8.49
CA LEU A 58 6.46 1.05 -9.09
C LEU A 58 5.99 -0.40 -9.25
N ALA A 59 5.53 -1.01 -8.17
CA ALA A 59 4.92 -2.33 -8.20
C ALA A 59 3.48 -2.26 -8.74
N THR A 60 2.95 -3.41 -9.14
CA THR A 60 1.58 -3.58 -9.68
C THR A 60 0.64 -4.27 -8.70
N GLY A 61 1.16 -4.82 -7.60
CA GLY A 61 0.40 -5.50 -6.57
C GLY A 61 0.28 -7.02 -6.78
N VAL A 62 0.91 -7.56 -7.82
CA VAL A 62 1.00 -9.02 -8.06
C VAL A 62 2.37 -9.58 -7.69
N GLU A 63 3.36 -8.72 -7.53
CA GLU A 63 4.73 -9.10 -7.17
C GLU A 63 4.83 -9.49 -5.70
N ASP A 64 5.88 -10.23 -5.38
CA ASP A 64 6.37 -10.37 -4.01
C ASP A 64 6.99 -9.05 -3.56
N ALA A 65 6.70 -8.63 -2.34
CA ALA A 65 7.19 -7.36 -1.79
C ALA A 65 8.72 -7.27 -1.77
N HIS A 66 9.37 -8.39 -1.50
CA HIS A 66 10.82 -8.48 -1.39
C HIS A 66 11.50 -8.69 -2.73
N GLY A 67 10.75 -9.01 -3.78
CA GLY A 67 11.26 -9.38 -5.10
C GLY A 67 10.68 -8.55 -6.24
N VAL A 68 10.41 -7.26 -6.06
CA VAL A 68 9.94 -6.39 -7.15
C VAL A 68 11.02 -6.29 -8.23
N PRO A 69 10.75 -6.72 -9.47
CA PRO A 69 11.75 -6.67 -10.54
C PRO A 69 12.21 -5.24 -10.81
N MET A 70 13.52 -5.00 -10.78
CA MET A 70 14.11 -3.70 -11.06
C MET A 70 14.03 -3.39 -12.57
N LYS A 71 12.94 -2.73 -12.99
CA LYS A 71 12.72 -2.36 -14.39
C LYS A 71 13.46 -1.06 -14.72
N PRO A 72 14.21 -0.97 -15.85
CA PRO A 72 14.86 0.28 -16.26
C PRO A 72 13.91 1.48 -16.36
N SER A 73 12.63 1.23 -16.65
CA SER A 73 11.58 2.26 -16.68
C SER A 73 11.28 2.92 -15.34
N PHE A 74 11.72 2.36 -14.22
CA PHE A 74 11.59 2.97 -12.90
C PHE A 74 12.52 4.16 -12.71
N ILE A 75 13.72 4.12 -13.31
CA ILE A 75 14.76 5.14 -13.17
C ILE A 75 14.25 6.54 -13.59
N PRO A 76 13.70 6.77 -14.80
CA PRO A 76 13.21 8.09 -15.19
C PRO A 76 12.01 8.56 -14.38
N ARG A 77 11.23 7.66 -13.78
CA ARG A 77 10.13 7.99 -12.87
C ARG A 77 10.68 8.52 -11.56
N LEU A 78 11.60 7.81 -10.93
CA LEU A 78 12.28 8.21 -9.69
C LEU A 78 13.11 9.50 -9.89
N ASN A 79 13.82 9.64 -11.02
CA ASN A 79 14.61 10.84 -11.33
C ASN A 79 13.76 12.10 -11.33
N ARG A 80 12.52 12.04 -11.86
CA ARG A 80 11.62 13.19 -11.97
C ARG A 80 10.68 13.36 -10.77
N ALA A 81 10.66 12.43 -9.83
CA ALA A 81 9.78 12.49 -8.68
C ALA A 81 10.07 13.69 -7.78
N ASP A 82 9.03 14.31 -7.28
CA ASP A 82 9.12 15.33 -6.25
C ASP A 82 8.98 14.70 -4.85
N VAL A 83 8.28 13.54 -4.78
CA VAL A 83 8.04 12.76 -3.56
C VAL A 83 8.14 11.27 -3.88
N LEU A 84 8.74 10.51 -2.96
CA LEU A 84 8.73 9.06 -2.88
C LEU A 84 7.97 8.64 -1.62
N VAL A 85 7.01 7.74 -1.77
CA VAL A 85 6.26 7.13 -0.67
C VAL A 85 6.56 5.64 -0.65
N LEU A 86 7.06 5.14 0.47
CA LEU A 86 7.46 3.74 0.63
C LEU A 86 6.83 3.11 1.86
N ILE A 87 6.77 1.77 1.88
CA ILE A 87 6.29 0.99 3.03
C ILE A 87 7.18 1.28 4.25
N GLY A 88 8.51 1.24 4.06
CA GLY A 88 9.44 1.32 5.19
C GLY A 88 9.66 -0.04 5.85
N LEU A 89 10.21 -0.04 7.07
CA LEU A 89 10.56 -1.28 7.79
C LEU A 89 11.46 -2.22 6.98
N ASP A 90 12.28 -1.66 6.07
CA ASP A 90 13.18 -2.39 5.18
C ASP A 90 12.46 -3.29 4.14
N ASP A 91 11.15 -3.10 3.88
CA ASP A 91 10.38 -3.85 2.88
C ASP A 91 11.02 -3.76 1.48
N GLU A 92 11.45 -2.57 1.10
CA GLU A 92 12.05 -2.29 -0.22
C GLU A 92 13.58 -2.44 -0.25
N LEU A 93 14.20 -2.96 0.81
CA LEU A 93 15.66 -2.96 0.98
C LEU A 93 16.41 -3.71 -0.14
N SER A 94 15.81 -4.77 -0.68
CA SER A 94 16.43 -5.62 -1.68
C SER A 94 16.51 -4.99 -3.08
N TRP A 95 15.69 -3.98 -3.40
CA TRP A 95 15.56 -3.47 -4.77
C TRP A 95 15.57 -1.93 -4.90
N LEU A 96 14.98 -1.18 -3.96
CA LEU A 96 14.83 0.26 -4.09
C LEU A 96 16.13 1.06 -3.98
N PRO A 97 17.09 0.74 -3.07
CA PRO A 97 18.32 1.51 -2.92
C PRO A 97 19.14 1.62 -4.20
N ALA A 98 19.31 0.52 -4.93
CA ALA A 98 20.03 0.52 -6.21
C ALA A 98 19.36 1.40 -7.27
N LEU A 99 18.03 1.41 -7.31
CA LEU A 99 17.27 2.29 -8.23
C LEU A 99 17.41 3.77 -7.86
N LEU A 100 17.42 4.11 -6.57
CA LEU A 100 17.60 5.49 -6.09
C LEU A 100 19.00 6.02 -6.42
N GLU A 101 20.04 5.19 -6.30
CA GLU A 101 21.41 5.54 -6.67
C GLU A 101 21.50 5.91 -8.16
N VAL A 102 20.95 5.07 -9.03
CA VAL A 102 20.96 5.32 -10.48
C VAL A 102 20.07 6.51 -10.87
N ALA A 103 18.91 6.67 -10.23
CA ALA A 103 18.00 7.79 -10.49
C ALA A 103 18.59 9.15 -10.12
N SER A 104 19.56 9.19 -9.18
CA SER A 104 20.32 10.39 -8.80
C SER A 104 19.46 11.59 -8.49
N ASN A 105 18.31 11.38 -7.80
CA ASN A 105 17.38 12.45 -7.42
C ASN A 105 17.52 12.77 -5.94
N PRO A 106 18.18 13.90 -5.57
CA PRO A 106 18.41 14.22 -4.16
C PRO A 106 17.13 14.56 -3.38
N LYS A 107 16.02 14.92 -4.05
CA LYS A 107 14.76 15.29 -3.37
C LYS A 107 14.12 14.13 -2.61
N ILE A 108 14.34 12.89 -3.08
CA ILE A 108 13.65 11.68 -2.60
C ILE A 108 14.58 10.72 -1.86
N LEU A 109 15.75 11.19 -1.43
CA LEU A 109 16.67 10.41 -0.60
C LEU A 109 16.26 10.46 0.86
N SER A 110 16.66 9.45 1.63
CA SER A 110 16.40 9.39 3.07
C SER A 110 16.84 10.67 3.78
N GLY A 111 16.00 11.18 4.68
CA GLY A 111 16.21 12.45 5.39
C GLY A 111 15.72 13.70 4.63
N GLN A 112 15.35 13.59 3.37
CA GLN A 112 14.80 14.72 2.61
C GLN A 112 13.28 14.87 2.83
N PRO A 113 12.72 16.08 2.67
CA PRO A 113 11.28 16.29 2.81
C PRO A 113 10.43 15.40 1.89
N GLY A 114 10.91 15.12 0.66
CA GLY A 114 10.23 14.30 -0.33
C GLY A 114 10.34 12.79 -0.09
N TYR A 115 11.08 12.34 0.92
CA TYR A 115 11.14 10.94 1.32
C TYR A 115 10.12 10.67 2.43
N ILE A 116 9.10 9.88 2.15
CA ILE A 116 8.00 9.58 3.08
C ILE A 116 8.03 8.09 3.42
N ASP A 117 8.55 7.79 4.60
CA ASP A 117 8.43 6.47 5.21
C ASP A 117 7.04 6.35 5.86
N SER A 118 6.21 5.46 5.32
CA SER A 118 4.82 5.29 5.74
C SER A 118 4.68 4.52 7.06
N SER A 119 5.76 3.87 7.54
CA SER A 119 5.74 3.02 8.73
C SER A 119 5.94 3.77 10.05
N VAL A 120 6.26 5.05 10.01
CA VAL A 120 6.56 5.83 11.22
C VAL A 120 5.40 5.75 12.22
N GLY A 121 5.69 5.28 13.45
CA GLY A 121 4.68 5.15 14.51
C GLY A 121 3.77 3.91 14.40
N ILE A 122 4.00 3.01 13.44
CA ILE A 122 3.30 1.72 13.38
C ILE A 122 3.81 0.81 14.52
N PRO A 123 2.92 0.22 15.32
CA PRO A 123 3.27 -0.85 16.26
C PRO A 123 3.71 -2.09 15.47
N VAL A 124 5.02 -2.34 15.45
CA VAL A 124 5.61 -3.38 14.61
C VAL A 124 5.40 -4.75 15.21
N ALA A 125 4.84 -5.68 14.42
CA ALA A 125 4.68 -7.07 14.79
C ALA A 125 5.96 -7.88 14.47
N GLU A 126 6.17 -8.95 15.23
CA GLU A 126 7.21 -9.96 14.99
C GLU A 126 8.63 -9.38 14.77
N PRO A 127 9.11 -8.47 15.64
CA PRO A 127 10.49 -8.03 15.54
C PRO A 127 11.42 -9.23 15.77
N PRO A 128 12.43 -9.47 14.89
CA PRO A 128 13.31 -10.61 15.04
C PRO A 128 14.16 -10.51 16.32
N THR A 129 14.29 -11.62 17.04
CA THR A 129 15.13 -11.69 18.24
C THR A 129 16.62 -11.82 17.94
N ARG A 130 16.96 -12.26 16.72
CA ARG A 130 18.32 -12.37 16.17
C ARG A 130 18.31 -11.96 14.71
N LEU A 131 19.36 -11.25 14.29
CA LEU A 131 19.62 -10.91 12.91
C LEU A 131 20.68 -11.88 12.40
N ASP A 132 20.23 -12.91 11.67
CA ASP A 132 21.11 -13.88 11.00
C ASP A 132 20.67 -14.01 9.55
N ARG A 133 21.58 -13.75 8.62
CA ARG A 133 21.30 -13.89 7.17
C ARG A 133 20.90 -15.32 6.76
N ALA A 134 21.23 -16.32 7.58
CA ALA A 134 20.77 -17.69 7.39
C ALA A 134 19.27 -17.88 7.63
N GLU A 135 18.58 -16.86 8.18
CA GLU A 135 17.14 -16.85 8.43
C GLU A 135 16.29 -16.35 7.23
N GLY A 136 16.90 -16.15 6.05
CA GLY A 136 16.21 -15.70 4.83
C GLY A 136 16.07 -14.19 4.74
N ASP A 137 15.01 -13.70 4.07
CA ASP A 137 14.68 -12.28 3.92
C ASP A 137 14.10 -11.73 5.22
N LEU A 138 14.93 -11.71 6.26
CA LEU A 138 14.54 -11.14 7.54
C LEU A 138 14.27 -9.65 7.40
N HIS A 139 13.17 -9.22 8.01
CA HIS A 139 12.90 -7.81 8.25
C HIS A 139 13.55 -7.39 9.56
N PRO A 140 14.73 -6.75 9.54
CA PRO A 140 15.44 -6.37 10.77
C PRO A 140 14.62 -5.48 11.70
N LYS A 141 13.69 -4.72 11.09
CA LYS A 141 12.79 -3.81 11.81
C LYS A 141 11.43 -4.42 12.14
N GLY A 142 11.22 -5.70 11.84
CA GLY A 142 9.96 -6.42 12.06
C GLY A 142 9.07 -6.48 10.81
N ASN A 143 7.90 -7.11 10.93
CA ASN A 143 7.02 -7.42 9.81
C ASN A 143 6.48 -6.15 9.12
N PRO A 144 6.69 -5.93 7.80
CA PRO A 144 6.32 -4.71 7.09
C PRO A 144 4.90 -4.73 6.52
N HIS A 145 4.16 -5.84 6.62
CA HIS A 145 2.84 -6.00 5.97
C HIS A 145 1.68 -5.34 6.75
N TYR A 146 1.95 -4.25 7.45
CA TYR A 146 1.02 -3.55 8.35
C TYR A 146 -0.21 -2.96 7.64
N LEU A 147 -0.15 -2.71 6.32
CA LEU A 147 -1.30 -2.25 5.54
C LEU A 147 -2.46 -3.26 5.50
N LEU A 148 -2.21 -4.51 5.88
CA LEU A 148 -3.25 -5.52 6.08
C LEU A 148 -4.14 -5.26 7.32
N ASP A 149 -3.73 -4.33 8.21
CA ASP A 149 -4.60 -3.79 9.26
C ASP A 149 -5.10 -2.39 8.89
N PRO A 150 -6.40 -2.20 8.63
CA PRO A 150 -6.95 -0.90 8.24
C PRO A 150 -6.82 0.18 9.31
N VAL A 151 -6.64 -0.18 10.58
CA VAL A 151 -6.38 0.80 11.63
C VAL A 151 -4.97 1.39 11.47
N TYR A 152 -3.98 0.59 11.11
CA TYR A 152 -2.62 1.09 10.85
C TYR A 152 -2.54 1.89 9.55
N THR A 153 -3.41 1.62 8.60
CA THR A 153 -3.53 2.45 7.39
C THR A 153 -3.92 3.90 7.70
N LYS A 154 -4.61 4.16 8.82
CA LYS A 154 -4.85 5.55 9.25
C LYS A 154 -3.54 6.26 9.62
N ILE A 155 -2.60 5.55 10.27
CA ILE A 155 -1.26 6.09 10.59
C ILE A 155 -0.48 6.34 9.29
N THR A 156 -0.53 5.39 8.35
CA THR A 156 0.05 5.57 7.00
C THR A 156 -0.48 6.82 6.31
N ALA A 157 -1.80 7.02 6.31
CA ALA A 157 -2.43 8.20 5.71
C ALA A 157 -1.98 9.50 6.39
N GLN A 158 -1.82 9.50 7.71
CA GLN A 158 -1.26 10.64 8.46
C GLN A 158 0.20 10.91 8.06
N ASN A 159 1.04 9.88 7.98
CA ASN A 159 2.43 10.02 7.56
C ASN A 159 2.56 10.59 6.15
N ILE A 160 1.73 10.12 5.21
CA ILE A 160 1.68 10.65 3.84
C ILE A 160 1.24 12.11 3.84
N ALA A 161 0.17 12.47 4.56
CA ALA A 161 -0.30 13.86 4.63
C ALA A 161 0.73 14.80 5.25
N HIS A 162 1.40 14.37 6.33
CA HIS A 162 2.47 15.13 6.97
C HIS A 162 3.68 15.29 6.05
N GLY A 163 4.09 14.23 5.35
CA GLY A 163 5.18 14.28 4.39
C GLY A 163 4.90 15.20 3.21
N LEU A 164 3.70 15.13 2.64
CA LEU A 164 3.24 16.05 1.59
C LEU A 164 3.22 17.50 2.10
N SER A 165 2.71 17.75 3.31
CA SER A 165 2.66 19.09 3.91
C SER A 165 4.04 19.65 4.19
N ARG A 166 4.98 18.81 4.64
CA ARG A 166 6.39 19.18 4.84
C ARG A 166 7.07 19.57 3.53
N SER A 167 6.78 18.85 2.45
CA SER A 167 7.36 19.09 1.12
C SER A 167 6.70 20.27 0.40
N PHE A 168 5.40 20.50 0.64
CA PHE A 168 4.57 21.50 -0.04
C PHE A 168 3.68 22.24 0.97
N PRO A 169 4.26 23.09 1.84
CA PRO A 169 3.53 23.72 2.94
C PRO A 169 2.39 24.64 2.47
N GLN A 170 2.47 25.17 1.26
CA GLN A 170 1.40 25.96 0.64
C GLN A 170 0.10 25.18 0.42
N HIS A 171 0.15 23.84 0.41
CA HIS A 171 -1.00 22.95 0.21
C HIS A 171 -1.42 22.21 1.49
N GLN A 172 -0.79 22.48 2.63
CA GLN A 172 -1.03 21.78 3.91
C GLN A 172 -2.52 21.71 4.26
N ALA A 173 -3.24 22.82 4.20
CA ALA A 173 -4.67 22.88 4.56
C ALA A 173 -5.54 21.92 3.69
N VAL A 174 -5.16 21.74 2.42
CA VAL A 174 -5.85 20.82 1.50
C VAL A 174 -5.56 19.37 1.90
N PHE A 175 -4.30 19.03 2.15
CA PHE A 175 -3.92 17.67 2.56
C PHE A 175 -4.56 17.28 3.90
N GLU A 176 -4.57 18.18 4.88
CA GLU A 176 -5.21 17.95 6.19
C GLU A 176 -6.74 17.76 6.06
N LYS A 177 -7.40 18.56 5.22
CA LYS A 177 -8.83 18.42 4.94
C LYS A 177 -9.12 17.04 4.32
N ASN A 178 -8.36 16.66 3.29
CA ASN A 178 -8.56 15.40 2.58
C ASN A 178 -8.23 14.20 3.47
N LEU A 179 -7.20 14.29 4.32
CA LEU A 179 -6.88 13.29 5.33
C LEU A 179 -8.06 13.04 6.27
N LYS A 180 -8.70 14.09 6.79
CA LYS A 180 -9.87 13.97 7.67
C LYS A 180 -11.02 13.24 6.97
N VAL A 181 -11.28 13.57 5.70
CA VAL A 181 -12.31 12.90 4.88
C VAL A 181 -11.98 11.43 4.69
N TYR A 182 -10.74 11.11 4.30
CA TYR A 182 -10.31 9.73 4.08
C TYR A 182 -10.35 8.89 5.35
N ILE A 183 -9.90 9.43 6.50
CA ILE A 183 -9.97 8.72 7.79
C ILE A 183 -11.43 8.45 8.18
N ALA A 184 -12.33 9.41 8.01
CA ALA A 184 -13.75 9.23 8.32
C ALA A 184 -14.39 8.14 7.43
N GLU A 185 -14.05 8.11 6.14
CA GLU A 185 -14.48 7.04 5.23
C GLU A 185 -13.95 5.68 5.68
N LEU A 186 -12.64 5.60 5.99
CA LEU A 186 -12.00 4.38 6.44
C LEU A 186 -12.58 3.86 7.77
N ASP A 187 -12.88 4.76 8.73
CA ASP A 187 -13.55 4.40 9.98
C ASP A 187 -14.92 3.76 9.73
N GLY A 188 -15.69 4.30 8.79
CA GLY A 188 -16.96 3.71 8.36
C GLY A 188 -16.81 2.31 7.76
N TRP A 189 -15.74 2.07 7.00
CA TRP A 189 -15.43 0.76 6.45
C TRP A 189 -14.93 -0.21 7.52
N ILE A 190 -14.08 0.22 8.44
CA ILE A 190 -13.59 -0.62 9.55
C ILE A 190 -14.75 -1.21 10.33
N VAL A 191 -15.74 -0.40 10.70
CA VAL A 191 -16.95 -0.88 11.39
C VAL A 191 -17.70 -1.95 10.59
N LYS A 192 -17.81 -1.79 9.27
CA LYS A 192 -18.44 -2.79 8.39
C LYS A 192 -17.62 -4.08 8.32
N TRP A 193 -16.29 -3.96 8.19
CA TRP A 193 -15.38 -5.09 8.08
C TRP A 193 -15.29 -5.90 9.38
N GLU A 194 -15.30 -5.24 10.54
CA GLU A 194 -15.33 -5.91 11.84
C GLU A 194 -16.60 -6.75 12.02
N LYS A 195 -17.74 -6.26 11.54
CA LYS A 195 -18.99 -7.03 11.52
C LYS A 195 -18.94 -8.19 10.54
N MET A 196 -18.40 -7.95 9.33
CA MET A 196 -18.24 -8.98 8.29
C MET A 196 -17.29 -10.09 8.74
N ALA A 197 -16.23 -9.75 9.47
CA ALA A 197 -15.20 -10.66 9.92
C ALA A 197 -15.60 -11.56 11.12
N VAL A 198 -16.78 -11.36 11.70
CA VAL A 198 -17.23 -12.20 12.85
C VAL A 198 -17.07 -13.71 12.60
N PRO A 199 -17.40 -14.26 11.42
CA PRO A 199 -17.17 -15.69 11.12
C PRO A 199 -15.70 -16.10 11.07
N LEU A 200 -14.77 -15.16 10.96
CA LEU A 200 -13.33 -15.46 10.90
C LEU A 200 -12.69 -15.62 12.28
N ARG A 201 -13.38 -15.27 13.35
CA ARG A 201 -12.83 -15.32 14.70
C ARG A 201 -12.53 -16.78 15.11
N GLY A 202 -11.25 -17.02 15.44
CA GLY A 202 -10.75 -18.34 15.81
C GLY A 202 -10.51 -19.29 14.63
N VAL A 203 -10.81 -18.89 13.38
CA VAL A 203 -10.46 -19.64 12.18
C VAL A 203 -8.96 -19.88 12.15
N LYS A 204 -8.56 -21.13 12.05
CA LYS A 204 -7.15 -21.52 11.93
C LYS A 204 -6.74 -21.55 10.46
N PHE A 205 -5.61 -20.93 10.15
CA PHE A 205 -5.10 -20.85 8.78
C PHE A 205 -3.59 -21.11 8.73
N VAL A 206 -3.13 -21.46 7.54
CA VAL A 206 -1.73 -21.50 7.13
C VAL A 206 -1.50 -20.39 6.12
N GLU A 207 -0.37 -19.73 6.17
CA GLU A 207 0.08 -18.79 5.15
C GLU A 207 1.25 -19.36 4.34
N TYR A 208 1.45 -18.86 3.12
CA TYR A 208 2.65 -19.22 2.37
C TYR A 208 3.84 -18.45 2.90
N HIS A 209 3.84 -17.14 2.72
CA HIS A 209 4.78 -16.18 3.26
C HIS A 209 4.22 -15.57 4.56
N GLN A 210 5.08 -15.17 5.50
CA GLN A 210 4.67 -14.64 6.80
C GLN A 210 4.22 -13.17 6.72
N GLU A 211 3.07 -12.94 6.08
CA GLU A 211 2.55 -11.59 5.78
C GLU A 211 1.23 -11.25 6.50
N TRP A 212 0.49 -12.26 6.99
CA TRP A 212 -0.90 -12.06 7.44
C TRP A 212 -1.06 -11.74 8.92
N VAL A 213 0.02 -11.52 9.69
CA VAL A 213 -0.03 -11.32 11.14
C VAL A 213 -0.91 -10.14 11.55
N TYR A 214 -0.84 -9.01 10.87
CA TYR A 214 -1.64 -7.84 11.18
C TYR A 214 -3.13 -8.06 10.90
N PHE A 215 -3.45 -8.67 9.76
CA PHE A 215 -4.81 -9.04 9.41
C PHE A 215 -5.38 -10.06 10.38
N ALA A 216 -4.62 -11.08 10.74
CA ALA A 216 -5.02 -12.11 11.68
C ALA A 216 -5.32 -11.52 13.06
N ASN A 217 -4.47 -10.63 13.56
CA ASN A 217 -4.67 -9.94 14.82
C ASN A 217 -5.91 -9.06 14.80
N ARG A 218 -6.14 -8.31 13.70
CA ARG A 218 -7.29 -7.43 13.55
C ARG A 218 -8.60 -8.18 13.52
N PHE A 219 -8.69 -9.26 12.77
CA PHE A 219 -9.95 -9.96 12.51
C PHE A 219 -10.11 -11.27 13.29
N GLY A 220 -9.15 -11.60 14.16
CA GLY A 220 -9.24 -12.69 15.11
C GLY A 220 -8.96 -14.08 14.54
N LEU A 221 -8.22 -14.18 13.42
CA LEU A 221 -7.76 -15.46 12.89
C LEU A 221 -6.58 -16.00 13.71
N LYS A 222 -6.30 -17.30 13.58
CA LYS A 222 -5.20 -17.99 14.26
C LYS A 222 -4.27 -18.64 13.24
N ARG A 223 -3.09 -18.06 13.04
CA ARG A 223 -2.03 -18.71 12.26
C ARG A 223 -1.52 -19.93 13.00
N ILE A 224 -1.45 -21.07 12.32
CA ILE A 224 -0.90 -22.30 12.87
C ILE A 224 0.45 -22.68 12.25
N GLY A 225 0.81 -22.12 11.10
CA GLY A 225 2.07 -22.37 10.43
C GLY A 225 2.21 -21.58 9.13
N ALA A 226 3.39 -21.69 8.52
CA ALA A 226 3.70 -21.11 7.23
C ALA A 226 4.36 -22.16 6.31
N VAL A 227 4.14 -22.03 5.00
CA VAL A 227 4.78 -22.88 3.99
C VAL A 227 6.27 -22.57 3.92
N GLU A 228 6.62 -21.28 3.87
CA GLU A 228 7.99 -20.83 4.05
C GLU A 228 8.33 -20.80 5.53
N VAL A 229 9.25 -21.66 5.94
CA VAL A 229 9.78 -21.62 7.32
C VAL A 229 10.54 -20.33 7.57
N LYS A 230 11.24 -19.88 6.53
CA LYS A 230 12.02 -18.63 6.49
C LYS A 230 11.63 -17.86 5.24
N PRO A 231 11.35 -16.56 5.33
CA PRO A 231 10.95 -15.75 4.19
C PRO A 231 11.91 -15.88 3.00
N GLY A 232 11.36 -16.10 1.80
CA GLY A 232 12.14 -16.23 0.56
C GLY A 232 12.91 -17.55 0.40
N ILE A 233 12.78 -18.51 1.34
CA ILE A 233 13.42 -19.82 1.25
C ILE A 233 12.38 -20.89 0.93
N GLU A 234 12.59 -21.60 -0.18
CA GLU A 234 11.71 -22.69 -0.61
C GLU A 234 11.57 -23.77 0.47
N PRO A 235 10.34 -24.27 0.73
CA PRO A 235 10.09 -25.25 1.75
C PRO A 235 10.75 -26.61 1.41
N THR A 236 11.30 -27.28 2.40
CA THR A 236 11.78 -28.65 2.22
C THR A 236 10.62 -29.65 2.18
N PRO A 237 10.79 -30.80 1.49
CA PRO A 237 9.74 -31.86 1.49
C PRO A 237 9.33 -32.31 2.89
N ASN A 238 10.29 -32.46 3.81
CA ASN A 238 10.00 -32.87 5.20
C ASN A 238 9.15 -31.82 5.93
N HIS A 239 9.39 -30.52 5.70
CA HIS A 239 8.58 -29.47 6.26
C HIS A 239 7.13 -29.54 5.75
N ILE A 240 6.94 -29.75 4.43
CA ILE A 240 5.59 -29.89 3.86
C ILE A 240 4.84 -31.06 4.47
N VAL A 241 5.49 -32.23 4.64
CA VAL A 241 4.88 -33.39 5.29
C VAL A 241 4.45 -33.04 6.74
N SER A 242 5.33 -32.39 7.50
CA SER A 242 5.02 -31.99 8.88
C SER A 242 3.87 -30.96 8.92
N LEU A 243 3.86 -30.01 8.01
CA LEU A 243 2.81 -28.98 7.91
C LEU A 243 1.44 -29.60 7.56
N VAL A 244 1.41 -30.59 6.64
CA VAL A 244 0.18 -31.35 6.32
C VAL A 244 -0.35 -32.07 7.55
N GLN A 245 0.51 -32.70 8.35
CA GLN A 245 0.10 -33.35 9.61
C GLN A 245 -0.46 -32.31 10.60
N GLN A 246 0.22 -31.20 10.77
CA GLN A 246 -0.22 -30.11 11.65
C GLN A 246 -1.58 -29.53 11.22
N ILE A 247 -1.79 -29.30 9.92
CA ILE A 247 -3.08 -28.83 9.37
C ILE A 247 -4.22 -29.77 9.78
N LYS A 248 -4.02 -31.09 9.64
CA LYS A 248 -5.02 -32.09 10.01
C LYS A 248 -5.27 -32.13 11.51
N GLN A 249 -4.21 -32.11 12.32
CA GLN A 249 -4.29 -32.13 13.77
C GLN A 249 -4.98 -30.90 14.34
N ASP A 250 -4.55 -29.71 13.87
CA ASP A 250 -5.05 -28.44 14.34
C ASP A 250 -6.38 -28.01 13.69
N LYS A 251 -6.82 -28.73 12.65
CA LYS A 251 -8.03 -28.46 11.88
C LYS A 251 -8.00 -27.04 11.27
N ALA A 252 -6.92 -26.73 10.55
CA ALA A 252 -6.89 -25.50 9.74
C ALA A 252 -7.97 -25.58 8.66
N GLN A 253 -8.51 -24.41 8.27
CA GLN A 253 -9.63 -24.34 7.33
C GLN A 253 -9.19 -23.80 5.96
N VAL A 254 -8.09 -23.09 5.90
CA VAL A 254 -7.63 -22.41 4.68
C VAL A 254 -6.12 -22.23 4.67
N ILE A 255 -5.54 -22.23 3.47
CA ILE A 255 -4.16 -21.79 3.21
C ILE A 255 -4.19 -20.54 2.35
N LEU A 256 -3.46 -19.48 2.77
CA LEU A 256 -3.36 -18.20 2.09
C LEU A 256 -2.03 -18.11 1.35
N TYR A 257 -2.07 -17.66 0.09
CA TYR A 257 -0.88 -17.39 -0.70
C TYR A 257 -1.13 -16.20 -1.65
N GLY A 258 -0.10 -15.50 -2.04
CA GLY A 258 -0.18 -14.31 -2.90
C GLY A 258 0.56 -14.47 -4.22
N ALA A 259 1.74 -13.87 -4.31
CA ALA A 259 2.60 -13.88 -5.48
C ALA A 259 3.24 -15.24 -5.78
N GLN A 260 3.32 -16.11 -4.78
CA GLN A 260 4.04 -17.38 -4.83
C GLN A 260 3.43 -18.38 -5.83
N ASN A 261 4.23 -19.37 -6.23
CA ASN A 261 3.78 -20.44 -7.12
C ASN A 261 2.66 -21.25 -6.47
N PRO A 262 1.50 -21.43 -7.15
CA PRO A 262 0.35 -22.15 -6.60
C PRO A 262 0.57 -23.65 -6.40
N ARG A 263 1.66 -24.23 -6.92
CA ARG A 263 1.91 -25.69 -6.89
C ARG A 263 1.87 -26.25 -5.47
N VAL A 264 2.64 -25.63 -4.56
CA VAL A 264 2.72 -26.13 -3.16
C VAL A 264 1.42 -25.91 -2.39
N PRO A 265 0.78 -24.73 -2.41
CA PRO A 265 -0.54 -24.54 -1.79
C PRO A 265 -1.59 -25.52 -2.33
N GLN A 266 -1.60 -25.78 -3.64
CA GLN A 266 -2.54 -26.72 -4.25
C GLN A 266 -2.26 -28.17 -3.84
N GLN A 267 -0.99 -28.58 -3.73
CA GLN A 267 -0.62 -29.90 -3.22
C GLN A 267 -1.13 -30.08 -1.78
N ILE A 268 -0.86 -29.11 -0.90
CA ILE A 268 -1.33 -29.16 0.50
C ILE A 268 -2.87 -29.20 0.55
N SER A 269 -3.54 -28.40 -0.28
CA SER A 269 -5.01 -28.43 -0.41
C SER A 269 -5.53 -29.83 -0.79
N ASN A 270 -4.93 -30.47 -1.78
CA ASN A 270 -5.32 -31.81 -2.22
C ASN A 270 -5.11 -32.89 -1.14
N GLU A 271 -4.03 -32.77 -0.34
CA GLU A 271 -3.70 -33.74 0.71
C GLU A 271 -4.51 -33.54 2.00
N THR A 272 -5.00 -32.33 2.26
CA THR A 272 -5.68 -31.99 3.52
C THR A 272 -7.16 -31.69 3.37
N GLY A 273 -7.62 -31.39 2.15
CA GLY A 273 -9.00 -30.95 1.86
C GLY A 273 -9.28 -29.49 2.17
N ILE A 274 -8.32 -28.71 2.72
CA ILE A 274 -8.52 -27.28 2.99
C ILE A 274 -8.42 -26.48 1.71
N LYS A 275 -9.11 -25.31 1.63
CA LYS A 275 -9.07 -24.45 0.44
C LYS A 275 -7.76 -23.68 0.37
N ALA A 276 -7.13 -23.67 -0.82
CA ALA A 276 -6.02 -22.78 -1.13
C ALA A 276 -6.56 -21.49 -1.77
N LEU A 277 -6.39 -20.35 -1.09
CA LEU A 277 -6.87 -19.04 -1.55
C LEU A 277 -5.73 -18.17 -1.97
N ARG A 278 -5.77 -17.68 -3.22
CA ARG A 278 -4.84 -16.65 -3.69
C ARG A 278 -5.39 -15.28 -3.31
N LEU A 279 -4.72 -14.62 -2.36
CA LEU A 279 -5.00 -13.27 -1.92
C LEU A 279 -3.69 -12.49 -1.91
N TYR A 280 -3.61 -11.42 -2.70
CA TYR A 280 -2.43 -10.58 -2.75
C TYR A 280 -2.35 -9.68 -1.51
N SER A 281 -1.15 -9.41 -1.04
CA SER A 281 -0.87 -8.55 0.12
C SER A 281 -0.84 -7.06 -0.20
N SER A 282 -1.30 -6.68 -1.39
CA SER A 282 -1.50 -5.28 -1.81
C SER A 282 -2.69 -5.13 -2.75
N SER A 283 -3.19 -3.91 -2.89
CA SER A 283 -4.15 -3.53 -3.93
C SER A 283 -3.53 -3.64 -5.33
N GLY A 284 -4.35 -3.64 -6.38
CA GLY A 284 -3.90 -3.64 -7.77
C GLY A 284 -3.63 -5.04 -8.35
N GLY A 285 -3.54 -6.09 -7.54
CA GLY A 285 -3.31 -7.45 -8.01
C GLY A 285 -4.47 -8.04 -8.82
N ARG A 286 -5.64 -7.41 -8.76
CA ARG A 286 -6.86 -7.76 -9.51
C ARG A 286 -7.65 -6.50 -9.83
N PRO A 287 -8.46 -6.49 -10.92
CA PRO A 287 -9.30 -5.34 -11.25
C PRO A 287 -10.25 -4.92 -10.11
N GLU A 288 -10.74 -5.90 -9.32
CA GLU A 288 -11.65 -5.67 -8.20
C GLU A 288 -10.94 -5.09 -6.97
N THR A 289 -9.61 -4.99 -6.99
CA THR A 289 -8.79 -4.51 -5.86
C THR A 289 -7.96 -3.29 -6.23
N ASP A 290 -8.47 -2.41 -7.09
CA ASP A 290 -7.79 -1.23 -7.63
C ASP A 290 -7.59 -0.09 -6.62
N SER A 291 -8.18 -0.19 -5.43
CA SER A 291 -7.99 0.75 -4.31
C SER A 291 -7.80 0.01 -2.99
N TYR A 292 -7.29 0.71 -1.97
CA TYR A 292 -7.09 0.15 -0.64
C TYR A 292 -8.38 -0.44 -0.06
N ILE A 293 -9.46 0.33 -0.09
CA ILE A 293 -10.76 -0.09 0.45
C ILE A 293 -11.29 -1.32 -0.28
N LYS A 294 -11.25 -1.33 -1.60
CA LYS A 294 -11.71 -2.48 -2.39
C LYS A 294 -10.86 -3.72 -2.14
N TRP A 295 -9.56 -3.55 -1.96
CA TRP A 295 -8.66 -4.66 -1.66
C TRP A 295 -8.98 -5.34 -0.33
N ILE A 296 -9.14 -4.59 0.76
CA ILE A 296 -9.51 -5.16 2.07
C ILE A 296 -10.91 -5.77 2.03
N ASP A 297 -11.88 -5.10 1.38
CA ASP A 297 -13.26 -5.60 1.25
C ASP A 297 -13.29 -6.94 0.48
N TYR A 298 -12.58 -7.01 -0.64
CA TYR A 298 -12.44 -8.25 -1.43
C TYR A 298 -11.79 -9.37 -0.62
N THR A 299 -10.71 -9.09 0.08
CA THR A 299 -9.98 -10.05 0.90
C THR A 299 -10.88 -10.64 1.99
N LEU A 300 -11.60 -9.79 2.72
CA LEU A 300 -12.53 -10.23 3.76
C LEU A 300 -13.68 -11.05 3.19
N ARG A 301 -14.36 -10.59 2.13
CA ARG A 301 -15.46 -11.33 1.49
C ARG A 301 -15.02 -12.71 1.04
N THR A 302 -13.87 -12.79 0.38
CA THR A 302 -13.32 -14.06 -0.14
C THR A 302 -13.03 -15.04 1.02
N LEU A 303 -12.41 -14.55 2.10
CA LEU A 303 -12.13 -15.38 3.28
C LEU A 303 -13.41 -15.85 3.98
N VAL A 304 -14.35 -14.94 4.25
CA VAL A 304 -15.63 -15.28 4.89
C VAL A 304 -16.40 -16.30 4.06
N GLN A 305 -16.48 -16.14 2.75
CA GLN A 305 -17.13 -17.09 1.86
C GLN A 305 -16.45 -18.46 1.89
N ALA A 306 -15.12 -18.49 1.92
CA ALA A 306 -14.37 -19.73 1.91
C ALA A 306 -14.61 -20.57 3.18
N VAL A 307 -14.57 -19.93 4.36
CA VAL A 307 -14.73 -20.62 5.64
C VAL A 307 -16.20 -20.98 5.95
N SER A 308 -17.16 -20.21 5.42
CA SER A 308 -18.59 -20.50 5.60
C SER A 308 -19.09 -21.69 4.76
N GLN A 309 -18.31 -22.15 3.78
CA GLN A 309 -18.62 -23.25 2.88
C GLN A 309 -17.77 -24.51 3.17
N SER A 310 -17.03 -24.48 4.27
CA SER A 310 -16.19 -25.60 4.78
C SER A 310 -16.91 -26.33 5.96
#